data_336aa4cc5e6c0445ccb6251d282e441c
#
_entry.id   336aa4cc5e6c0445ccb6251d282e441c
#
_cell.length_a   1.000
_cell.length_b   1.000
_cell.length_c   1.000
_cell.angle_alpha   90.00
_cell.angle_beta   90.00
_cell.angle_gamma   90.00
#
_symmetry.space_group_name_H-M   'P 1'
#
loop_
_entity.id
_entity.type
_entity.pdbx_description
1 polymer ?
#
loop_
_entity_poly.entity_id
_entity_poly.type
_entity_poly.pdbx_seq_one_letter_code
_entity_poly.pdbx_strand_id
1 'polypeptide(L)'
;MERRLVELAMHGDEEAFDILIGRIGDSLHSVARRILRDTTLAQDATQEALLDAWRYLPSLRDPDKFEAWTYRLLVNACHAEARRERRHRGNLRLLPHDEPAVSDSASRIAIQDQLDRAFRQLSVEHRTVVVLVHYLGQTPSEAAETMGTPVGTARSRLHYALEHLRASIEADARVSTKRGTA
;
A
#
# COMPACT_ATOMS: atom_id res chain seq x y z
N MET A 1 15.34 -12.35 6.44
CA MET A 1 15.02 -13.49 5.54
C MET A 1 16.29 -14.28 5.26
N GLU A 2 16.23 -15.60 5.16
CA GLU A 2 17.44 -16.41 4.96
C GLU A 2 17.99 -16.23 3.55
N ARG A 3 19.13 -15.59 3.44
CA ARG A 3 19.87 -15.35 2.18
C ARG A 3 19.96 -16.59 1.28
N ARG A 4 20.27 -17.76 1.89
CA ARG A 4 20.37 -19.03 1.17
C ARG A 4 19.10 -19.43 0.42
N LEU A 5 17.93 -19.16 1.02
CA LEU A 5 16.64 -19.49 0.40
C LEU A 5 16.41 -18.62 -0.84
N VAL A 6 16.78 -17.34 -0.76
CA VAL A 6 16.70 -16.42 -1.90
C VAL A 6 17.65 -16.86 -3.01
N GLU A 7 18.89 -17.25 -2.66
CA GLU A 7 19.88 -17.73 -3.64
C GLU A 7 19.39 -19.00 -4.35
N LEU A 8 18.78 -19.96 -3.66
CA LEU A 8 18.18 -21.15 -4.28
C LEU A 8 17.08 -20.77 -5.27
N ALA A 9 16.15 -19.92 -4.84
CA ALA A 9 15.06 -19.46 -5.71
C ALA A 9 15.56 -18.67 -6.92
N MET A 10 16.63 -17.87 -6.80
CA MET A 10 17.29 -17.19 -7.93
C MET A 10 17.85 -18.16 -8.98
N HIS A 11 18.17 -19.39 -8.59
CA HIS A 11 18.62 -20.46 -9.50
C HIS A 11 17.47 -21.35 -10.01
N GLY A 12 16.21 -20.96 -9.76
CA GLY A 12 15.03 -21.63 -10.28
C GLY A 12 14.48 -22.73 -9.38
N ASP A 13 14.85 -22.77 -8.11
CA ASP A 13 14.26 -23.67 -7.11
C ASP A 13 12.84 -23.18 -6.74
N GLU A 14 11.83 -23.87 -7.25
CA GLU A 14 10.42 -23.54 -7.06
C GLU A 14 9.99 -23.68 -5.59
N GLU A 15 10.48 -24.72 -4.88
CA GLU A 15 10.15 -24.95 -3.49
C GLU A 15 10.69 -23.82 -2.59
N ALA A 16 11.93 -23.39 -2.86
CA ALA A 16 12.51 -22.24 -2.19
C ALA A 16 11.71 -20.96 -2.43
N PHE A 17 11.22 -20.74 -3.64
CA PHE A 17 10.38 -19.60 -3.97
C PHE A 17 9.03 -19.67 -3.24
N ASP A 18 8.37 -20.82 -3.24
CA ASP A 18 7.08 -21.02 -2.55
C ASP A 18 7.19 -20.71 -1.04
N ILE A 19 8.29 -21.16 -0.42
CA ILE A 19 8.55 -20.83 0.98
C ILE A 19 8.73 -19.32 1.18
N LEU A 20 9.46 -18.64 0.30
CA LEU A 20 9.63 -17.18 0.36
C LEU A 20 8.29 -16.45 0.25
N ILE A 21 7.48 -16.83 -0.73
CA ILE A 21 6.17 -16.20 -0.96
C ILE A 21 5.20 -16.49 0.19
N GLY A 22 5.21 -17.70 0.74
CA GLY A 22 4.41 -18.05 1.92
C GLY A 22 4.73 -17.18 3.14
N ARG A 23 5.96 -16.67 3.26
CA ARG A 23 6.36 -15.78 4.36
C ARG A 23 5.96 -14.31 4.16
N ILE A 24 5.95 -13.83 2.93
CA ILE A 24 5.72 -12.39 2.65
C ILE A 24 4.36 -12.09 2.03
N GLY A 25 3.67 -13.09 1.50
CA GLY A 25 2.44 -12.92 0.71
C GLY A 25 1.34 -12.15 1.46
N ASP A 26 1.08 -12.54 2.71
CA ASP A 26 0.08 -11.86 3.55
C ASP A 26 0.46 -10.39 3.82
N SER A 27 1.75 -10.14 4.04
CA SER A 27 2.25 -8.76 4.23
C SER A 27 2.11 -7.93 2.96
N LEU A 28 2.46 -8.49 1.80
CA LEU A 28 2.28 -7.83 0.51
C LEU A 28 0.81 -7.50 0.25
N HIS A 29 -0.10 -8.46 0.45
CA HIS A 29 -1.53 -8.24 0.28
C HIS A 29 -2.07 -7.17 1.25
N SER A 30 -1.63 -7.19 2.51
CA SER A 30 -2.00 -6.19 3.51
C SER A 30 -1.55 -4.78 3.11
N VAL A 31 -0.35 -4.65 2.54
CA VAL A 31 0.18 -3.38 2.02
C VAL A 31 -0.62 -2.91 0.80
N ALA A 32 -0.88 -3.80 -0.16
CA ALA A 32 -1.68 -3.49 -1.35
C ALA A 32 -3.09 -2.99 -0.97
N ARG A 33 -3.77 -3.66 -0.03
CA ARG A 33 -5.09 -3.25 0.48
C ARG A 33 -5.08 -1.84 1.09
N ARG A 34 -4.02 -1.50 1.83
CA ARG A 34 -3.88 -0.15 2.42
C ARG A 34 -3.65 0.91 1.34
N ILE A 35 -2.87 0.60 0.33
CA ILE A 35 -2.57 1.52 -0.78
C ILE A 35 -3.81 1.71 -1.67
N LEU A 36 -4.44 0.63 -2.12
CA LEU A 36 -5.51 0.67 -3.13
C LEU A 36 -6.90 0.92 -2.53
N ARG A 37 -7.13 0.49 -1.27
CA ARG A 37 -8.43 0.61 -0.59
C ARG A 37 -9.57 -0.12 -1.32
N ASP A 38 -9.20 -1.13 -2.08
CA ASP A 38 -10.07 -2.01 -2.85
C ASP A 38 -9.48 -3.41 -2.80
N THR A 39 -10.27 -4.39 -2.38
CA THR A 39 -9.79 -5.77 -2.15
C THR A 39 -9.47 -6.46 -3.46
N THR A 40 -10.28 -6.25 -4.51
CA THR A 40 -10.07 -6.86 -5.82
C THR A 40 -8.81 -6.32 -6.47
N LEU A 41 -8.66 -4.99 -6.52
CA LEU A 41 -7.44 -4.38 -7.06
C LEU A 41 -6.19 -4.76 -6.25
N ALA A 42 -6.33 -4.95 -4.94
CA ALA A 42 -5.22 -5.39 -4.10
C ALA A 42 -4.81 -6.84 -4.38
N GLN A 43 -5.77 -7.74 -4.64
CA GLN A 43 -5.49 -9.11 -5.06
C GLN A 43 -4.76 -9.13 -6.40
N ASP A 44 -5.27 -8.41 -7.40
CA ASP A 44 -4.67 -8.32 -8.73
C ASP A 44 -3.24 -7.76 -8.66
N ALA A 45 -3.03 -6.66 -7.93
CA ALA A 45 -1.70 -6.07 -7.75
C ALA A 45 -0.73 -7.01 -7.01
N THR A 46 -1.23 -7.76 -6.02
CA THR A 46 -0.40 -8.72 -5.29
C THR A 46 0.01 -9.87 -6.21
N GLN A 47 -0.93 -10.43 -6.96
CA GLN A 47 -0.66 -11.51 -7.91
C GLN A 47 0.34 -11.07 -8.98
N GLU A 48 0.16 -9.90 -9.58
CA GLU A 48 1.09 -9.36 -10.58
C GLU A 48 2.50 -9.16 -9.99
N ALA A 49 2.59 -8.62 -8.76
CA ALA A 49 3.88 -8.47 -8.08
C ALA A 49 4.58 -9.80 -7.81
N LEU A 50 3.84 -10.86 -7.46
CA LEU A 50 4.40 -12.20 -7.25
C LEU A 50 4.84 -12.85 -8.56
N LEU A 51 4.08 -12.68 -9.65
CA LEU A 51 4.47 -13.13 -10.99
C LEU A 51 5.75 -12.41 -11.47
N ASP A 52 5.83 -11.12 -11.25
CA ASP A 52 7.03 -10.35 -11.57
C ASP A 52 8.21 -10.74 -10.67
N ALA A 53 7.95 -11.04 -9.40
CA ALA A 53 8.98 -11.55 -8.50
C ALA A 53 9.57 -12.86 -9.03
N TRP A 54 8.74 -13.83 -9.41
CA TRP A 54 9.20 -15.08 -10.01
C TRP A 54 10.01 -14.85 -11.29
N ARG A 55 9.46 -14.05 -12.20
CA ARG A 55 10.07 -13.77 -13.52
C ARG A 55 11.41 -13.08 -13.43
N TYR A 56 11.54 -12.11 -12.51
CA TYR A 56 12.73 -11.24 -12.43
C TYR A 56 13.69 -11.60 -11.29
N LEU A 57 13.37 -12.57 -10.44
CA LEU A 57 14.21 -12.99 -9.32
C LEU A 57 15.65 -13.36 -9.76
N PRO A 58 15.88 -14.05 -10.91
CA PRO A 58 17.25 -14.32 -11.37
C PRO A 58 18.09 -13.06 -11.64
N SER A 59 17.45 -11.89 -11.82
CA SER A 59 18.13 -10.61 -12.06
C SER A 59 18.44 -9.83 -10.77
N LEU A 60 17.98 -10.31 -9.62
CA LEU A 60 18.24 -9.69 -8.32
C LEU A 60 19.75 -9.79 -8.01
N ARG A 61 20.40 -8.63 -7.81
CA ARG A 61 21.85 -8.58 -7.59
C ARG A 61 22.27 -8.92 -6.17
N ASP A 62 21.42 -8.59 -5.21
CA ASP A 62 21.69 -8.72 -3.78
C ASP A 62 20.54 -9.47 -3.10
N PRO A 63 20.76 -10.75 -2.72
CA PRO A 63 19.73 -11.56 -2.05
C PRO A 63 19.21 -10.95 -0.76
N ASP A 64 20.03 -10.17 -0.04
CA ASP A 64 19.62 -9.53 1.22
C ASP A 64 18.59 -8.41 1.01
N LYS A 65 18.45 -7.93 -0.24
CA LYS A 65 17.46 -6.92 -0.63
C LYS A 65 16.15 -7.50 -1.19
N PHE A 66 15.96 -8.81 -1.14
CA PHE A 66 14.80 -9.48 -1.72
C PHE A 66 13.46 -8.86 -1.24
N GLU A 67 13.31 -8.64 0.05
CA GLU A 67 12.07 -8.09 0.61
C GLU A 67 11.82 -6.66 0.13
N ALA A 68 12.81 -5.76 0.22
CA ALA A 68 12.69 -4.39 -0.27
C ALA A 68 12.41 -4.33 -1.77
N TRP A 69 13.04 -5.21 -2.54
CA TRP A 69 12.84 -5.34 -3.97
C TRP A 69 11.41 -5.82 -4.30
N THR A 70 10.88 -6.79 -3.54
CA THR A 70 9.51 -7.30 -3.72
C THR A 70 8.47 -6.22 -3.39
N TYR A 71 8.68 -5.41 -2.34
CA TYR A 71 7.82 -4.26 -2.08
C TYR A 71 7.85 -3.22 -3.21
N ARG A 72 8.98 -3.03 -3.87
CA ARG A 72 9.07 -2.16 -5.05
C ARG A 72 8.23 -2.70 -6.21
N LEU A 73 8.25 -4.01 -6.47
CA LEU A 73 7.37 -4.64 -7.47
C LEU A 73 5.90 -4.42 -7.10
N LEU A 74 5.53 -4.64 -5.85
CA LEU A 74 4.17 -4.43 -5.36
C LEU A 74 3.70 -2.99 -5.55
N VAL A 75 4.53 -2.00 -5.19
CA VAL A 75 4.19 -0.57 -5.35
C VAL A 75 3.97 -0.24 -6.83
N ASN A 76 4.80 -0.77 -7.72
CA ASN A 76 4.64 -0.60 -9.17
C ASN A 76 3.32 -1.21 -9.66
N ALA A 77 2.99 -2.43 -9.23
CA ALA A 77 1.72 -3.09 -9.56
C ALA A 77 0.52 -2.31 -9.02
N CYS A 78 0.54 -1.86 -7.76
CA CYS A 78 -0.51 -1.02 -7.19
C CYS A 78 -0.73 0.27 -7.99
N HIS A 79 0.34 0.95 -8.39
CA HIS A 79 0.23 2.16 -9.21
C HIS A 79 -0.29 1.86 -10.62
N ALA A 80 0.05 0.71 -11.20
CA ALA A 80 -0.46 0.26 -12.50
C ALA A 80 -1.97 -0.01 -12.44
N GLU A 81 -2.44 -0.77 -11.44
CA GLU A 81 -3.85 -1.06 -11.22
C GLU A 81 -4.66 0.21 -10.97
N ALA A 82 -4.18 1.11 -10.12
CA ALA A 82 -4.86 2.39 -9.88
C ALA A 82 -4.96 3.26 -11.14
N ARG A 83 -3.97 3.20 -12.04
CA ARG A 83 -4.04 3.91 -13.35
C ARG A 83 -5.01 3.23 -14.30
N ARG A 84 -5.06 1.89 -14.31
CA ARG A 84 -6.00 1.10 -15.12
C ARG A 84 -7.44 1.40 -14.72
N GLU A 85 -7.72 1.37 -13.43
CA GLU A 85 -9.04 1.65 -12.85
C GLU A 85 -9.50 3.09 -13.14
N ARG A 86 -8.62 4.09 -13.00
CA ARG A 86 -8.95 5.48 -13.36
C ARG A 86 -9.32 5.63 -14.84
N ARG A 87 -8.66 4.91 -15.76
CA ARG A 87 -9.01 4.92 -17.18
C ARG A 87 -10.36 4.26 -17.43
N HIS A 88 -10.65 3.15 -16.74
CA HIS A 88 -11.94 2.47 -16.85
C HIS A 88 -13.10 3.34 -16.34
N ARG A 89 -12.94 3.96 -15.16
CA ARG A 89 -13.94 4.90 -14.60
C ARG A 89 -14.12 6.16 -15.45
N GLY A 90 -13.07 6.64 -16.09
CA GLY A 90 -13.16 7.77 -17.03
C GLY A 90 -14.00 7.47 -18.26
N ASN A 91 -14.06 6.20 -18.67
CA ASN A 91 -14.89 5.73 -19.81
C ASN A 91 -16.30 5.28 -19.39
N LEU A 92 -16.51 4.92 -18.12
CA LEU A 92 -17.83 4.61 -17.55
C LEU A 92 -18.12 5.64 -16.44
N ARG A 93 -19.11 6.51 -16.67
CA ARG A 93 -19.73 7.30 -15.59
C ARG A 93 -20.47 6.34 -14.65
N LEU A 94 -19.81 5.72 -13.71
CA LEU A 94 -20.41 4.84 -12.71
C LEU A 94 -19.93 5.17 -11.29
N LEU A 95 -20.86 4.96 -10.37
CA LEU A 95 -20.90 5.27 -8.95
C LEU A 95 -19.68 4.79 -8.15
N PRO A 96 -19.35 5.48 -7.04
CA PRO A 96 -18.31 5.02 -6.14
C PRO A 96 -18.70 3.67 -5.52
N HIS A 97 -17.83 2.68 -5.61
CA HIS A 97 -17.99 1.42 -4.91
C HIS A 97 -17.42 1.60 -3.49
N ASP A 98 -18.34 1.75 -2.52
CA ASP A 98 -18.00 1.76 -1.09
C ASP A 98 -18.13 0.33 -0.56
N GLU A 99 -17.01 -0.37 -0.33
CA GLU A 99 -17.01 -1.55 0.52
C GLU A 99 -17.00 -1.11 2.00
N PRO A 100 -17.97 -1.54 2.82
CA PRO A 100 -17.98 -1.25 4.24
C PRO A 100 -16.87 -2.04 4.96
N ALA A 101 -16.01 -1.34 5.70
CA ALA A 101 -15.09 -1.98 6.62
C ALA A 101 -15.88 -2.53 7.83
N VAL A 102 -15.79 -3.83 8.08
CA VAL A 102 -16.32 -4.48 9.28
C VAL A 102 -15.42 -4.12 10.47
N SER A 103 -15.96 -3.50 11.50
CA SER A 103 -15.23 -3.11 12.71
C SER A 103 -16.09 -3.20 13.97
N ASP A 104 -15.51 -3.77 15.00
CA ASP A 104 -16.11 -3.94 16.35
C ASP A 104 -15.72 -2.78 17.31
N SER A 105 -16.68 -2.33 18.12
CA SER A 105 -16.64 -1.37 19.24
C SER A 105 -16.78 0.13 18.91
N ALA A 106 -17.87 0.74 19.41
CA ALA A 106 -18.43 2.04 18.98
C ALA A 106 -17.51 3.29 19.06
N SER A 107 -16.59 3.41 20.00
CA SER A 107 -15.75 4.60 20.15
C SER A 107 -14.44 4.50 19.33
N ARG A 108 -13.82 3.32 19.26
CA ARG A 108 -12.71 3.05 18.36
C ARG A 108 -13.14 3.07 16.91
N ILE A 109 -14.37 2.62 16.63
CA ILE A 109 -15.00 2.62 15.30
C ILE A 109 -15.07 4.03 14.74
N ALA A 110 -15.54 5.02 15.51
CA ALA A 110 -15.69 6.37 15.02
C ALA A 110 -14.37 7.02 14.59
N ILE A 111 -13.30 6.82 15.37
CA ILE A 111 -11.94 7.32 15.01
C ILE A 111 -11.38 6.56 13.81
N GLN A 112 -11.60 5.26 13.76
CA GLN A 112 -11.11 4.41 12.66
C GLN A 112 -11.84 4.72 11.36
N ASP A 113 -13.16 4.90 11.41
CA ASP A 113 -13.97 5.31 10.25
C ASP A 113 -13.57 6.71 9.75
N GLN A 114 -13.26 7.61 10.67
CA GLN A 114 -12.78 8.95 10.34
C GLN A 114 -11.43 8.90 9.63
N LEU A 115 -10.47 8.15 10.17
CA LEU A 115 -9.17 7.94 9.57
C LEU A 115 -9.30 7.26 8.19
N ASP A 116 -10.18 6.28 8.07
CA ASP A 116 -10.45 5.57 6.83
C ASP A 116 -11.04 6.50 5.76
N ARG A 117 -11.97 7.39 6.13
CA ARG A 117 -12.49 8.42 5.21
C ARG A 117 -11.40 9.38 4.75
N ALA A 118 -10.58 9.87 5.68
CA ALA A 118 -9.46 10.75 5.35
C ALA A 118 -8.43 10.07 4.42
N PHE A 119 -8.14 8.80 4.68
CA PHE A 119 -7.25 8.00 3.85
C PHE A 119 -7.77 7.79 2.43
N ARG A 120 -9.10 7.63 2.25
CA ARG A 120 -9.72 7.50 0.91
C ARG A 120 -9.56 8.76 0.06
N GLN A 121 -9.48 9.93 0.68
CA GLN A 121 -9.30 11.20 -0.02
C GLN A 121 -7.87 11.42 -0.53
N LEU A 122 -6.88 10.70 0.02
CA LEU A 122 -5.51 10.75 -0.45
C LEU A 122 -5.36 10.14 -1.85
N SER A 123 -4.47 10.68 -2.67
CA SER A 123 -4.04 10.01 -3.89
C SER A 123 -3.31 8.69 -3.57
N VAL A 124 -3.23 7.79 -4.55
CA VAL A 124 -2.52 6.51 -4.39
C VAL A 124 -1.06 6.75 -4.00
N GLU A 125 -0.40 7.75 -4.58
CA GLU A 125 0.98 8.10 -4.30
C GLU A 125 1.18 8.61 -2.87
N HIS A 126 0.23 9.41 -2.35
CA HIS A 126 0.23 9.86 -0.96
C HIS A 126 -0.02 8.71 0.02
N ARG A 127 -0.99 7.83 -0.29
CA ARG A 127 -1.22 6.63 0.51
C ARG A 127 -0.01 5.72 0.54
N THR A 128 0.65 5.51 -0.61
CA THR A 128 1.85 4.68 -0.73
C THR A 128 2.93 5.14 0.23
N VAL A 129 3.32 6.41 0.21
CA VAL A 129 4.38 6.90 1.09
C VAL A 129 4.02 6.79 2.56
N VAL A 130 2.76 7.03 2.94
CA VAL A 130 2.30 6.88 4.33
C VAL A 130 2.37 5.41 4.76
N VAL A 131 1.94 4.48 3.90
CA VAL A 131 1.99 3.04 4.20
C VAL A 131 3.44 2.56 4.32
N LEU A 132 4.33 2.96 3.43
CA LEU A 132 5.74 2.56 3.48
C LEU A 132 6.42 3.07 4.77
N VAL A 133 6.19 4.33 5.14
CA VAL A 133 6.84 4.93 6.32
C VAL A 133 6.19 4.47 7.63
N HIS A 134 4.86 4.55 7.75
CA HIS A 134 4.19 4.35 9.04
C HIS A 134 3.70 2.92 9.28
N TYR A 135 3.49 2.13 8.24
CA TYR A 135 3.09 0.73 8.40
C TYR A 135 4.27 -0.24 8.26
N LEU A 136 5.17 -0.02 7.28
CA LEU A 136 6.37 -0.85 7.09
C LEU A 136 7.60 -0.32 7.86
N GLY A 137 7.53 0.86 8.47
CA GLY A 137 8.65 1.44 9.23
C GLY A 137 9.83 1.91 8.39
N GLN A 138 9.65 2.09 7.07
CA GLN A 138 10.70 2.58 6.19
C GLN A 138 11.05 4.03 6.50
N THR A 139 12.32 4.37 6.39
CA THR A 139 12.75 5.78 6.35
C THR A 139 12.23 6.45 5.08
N PRO A 140 12.09 7.79 5.03
CA PRO A 140 11.70 8.49 3.82
C PRO A 140 12.64 8.24 2.62
N SER A 141 13.90 7.89 2.86
CA SER A 141 14.85 7.52 1.81
C SER A 141 14.56 6.14 1.23
N GLU A 142 14.32 5.14 2.07
CA GLU A 142 13.93 3.79 1.65
C GLU A 142 12.57 3.80 0.94
N ALA A 143 11.60 4.56 1.45
CA ALA A 143 10.31 4.74 0.79
C ALA A 143 10.46 5.38 -0.61
N ALA A 144 11.38 6.33 -0.77
CA ALA A 144 11.69 6.93 -2.06
C ALA A 144 12.28 5.91 -3.04
N GLU A 145 13.20 5.06 -2.58
CA GLU A 145 13.75 3.96 -3.38
C GLU A 145 12.68 2.94 -3.79
N THR A 146 11.83 2.53 -2.83
CA THR A 146 10.69 1.64 -3.08
C THR A 146 9.71 2.21 -4.09
N MET A 147 9.43 3.52 -4.02
CA MET A 147 8.55 4.23 -4.96
C MET A 147 9.21 4.60 -6.29
N GLY A 148 10.52 4.43 -6.44
CA GLY A 148 11.26 4.87 -7.61
C GLY A 148 11.19 6.39 -7.84
N THR A 149 11.21 7.20 -6.76
CA THR A 149 11.10 8.66 -6.81
C THR A 149 12.26 9.35 -6.09
N PRO A 150 12.57 10.62 -6.40
CA PRO A 150 13.53 11.38 -5.62
C PRO A 150 13.11 11.49 -4.14
N VAL A 151 14.08 11.46 -3.21
CA VAL A 151 13.83 11.55 -1.76
C VAL A 151 13.06 12.83 -1.39
N GLY A 152 13.33 13.95 -2.04
CA GLY A 152 12.58 15.20 -1.86
C GLY A 152 11.10 15.05 -2.21
N THR A 153 10.78 14.27 -3.27
CA THR A 153 9.40 13.99 -3.66
C THR A 153 8.69 13.10 -2.64
N ALA A 154 9.36 12.07 -2.13
CA ALA A 154 8.78 11.22 -1.08
C ALA A 154 8.52 12.02 0.21
N ARG A 155 9.45 12.86 0.63
CA ARG A 155 9.28 13.74 1.81
C ARG A 155 8.13 14.74 1.64
N SER A 156 8.01 15.40 0.49
CA SER A 156 6.90 16.33 0.25
C SER A 156 5.55 15.61 0.20
N ARG A 157 5.47 14.45 -0.47
CA ARG A 157 4.25 13.63 -0.48
C ARG A 157 3.84 13.20 0.93
N LEU A 158 4.79 12.76 1.75
CA LEU A 158 4.54 12.38 3.14
C LEU A 158 4.01 13.58 3.94
N HIS A 159 4.65 14.72 3.83
CA HIS A 159 4.24 15.95 4.51
C HIS A 159 2.79 16.32 4.15
N TYR A 160 2.48 16.44 2.86
CA TYR A 160 1.13 16.76 2.39
C TYR A 160 0.09 15.74 2.80
N ALA A 161 0.43 14.44 2.77
CA ALA A 161 -0.47 13.39 3.21
C ALA A 161 -0.81 13.53 4.69
N LEU A 162 0.17 13.77 5.57
CA LEU A 162 -0.03 13.94 7.00
C LEU A 162 -0.81 15.21 7.33
N GLU A 163 -0.54 16.32 6.65
CA GLU A 163 -1.30 17.56 6.78
C GLU A 163 -2.76 17.36 6.41
N HIS A 164 -3.03 16.67 5.28
CA HIS A 164 -4.39 16.36 4.85
C HIS A 164 -5.13 15.47 5.88
N LEU A 165 -4.45 14.44 6.40
CA LEU A 165 -5.04 13.55 7.41
C LEU A 165 -5.37 14.31 8.69
N ARG A 166 -4.47 15.17 9.18
CA ARG A 166 -4.71 16.02 10.36
C ARG A 166 -5.91 16.95 10.17
N ALA A 167 -5.94 17.67 9.05
CA ALA A 167 -7.03 18.58 8.73
C ALA A 167 -8.38 17.87 8.66
N SER A 168 -8.44 16.68 8.08
CA SER A 168 -9.66 15.86 7.99
C SER A 168 -10.14 15.41 9.37
N ILE A 169 -9.22 14.96 10.24
CA ILE A 169 -9.53 14.53 11.61
C ILE A 169 -10.06 15.71 12.44
N GLU A 170 -9.41 16.88 12.35
CA GLU A 170 -9.85 18.08 13.07
C GLU A 170 -11.20 18.61 12.60
N ALA A 171 -11.48 18.55 11.31
CA ALA A 171 -12.78 18.97 10.75
C ALA A 171 -13.93 18.11 11.27
N ASP A 172 -13.77 16.79 11.29
CA ASP A 172 -14.78 15.86 11.79
C ASP A 172 -14.98 16.00 13.32
N ALA A 173 -13.92 16.23 14.10
CA ALA A 173 -14.00 16.48 15.54
C ALA A 173 -14.88 17.71 15.86
N ARG A 174 -14.75 18.79 15.08
CA ARG A 174 -15.57 19.99 15.22
C ARG A 174 -17.06 19.75 14.92
N VAL A 175 -17.35 18.90 13.93
CA VAL A 175 -18.74 18.54 13.56
C VAL A 175 -19.38 17.68 14.65
N SER A 176 -18.64 16.75 15.24
CA SER A 176 -19.11 15.88 16.33
C SER A 176 -19.43 16.68 17.60
N THR A 177 -18.60 17.67 17.94
CA THR A 177 -18.82 18.54 19.11
C THR A 177 -20.09 19.41 18.95
N LYS A 178 -20.39 19.89 17.73
CA LYS A 178 -21.60 20.66 17.45
C LYS A 178 -22.89 19.82 17.52
N ARG A 179 -22.82 18.52 17.23
CA ARG A 179 -24.00 17.62 17.32
C ARG A 179 -24.30 17.15 18.75
N GLY A 180 -23.34 17.20 19.67
CA GLY A 180 -23.50 16.81 21.08
C GLY A 180 -24.00 17.92 21.96
N THR A 181 -24.13 19.17 21.48
CA THR A 181 -24.60 20.34 22.21
C THR A 181 -25.97 20.86 21.75
N ALA A 182 -26.67 20.12 20.91
CA ALA A 182 -28.06 20.39 20.49
C ALA A 182 -28.99 19.29 21.00
#